data_1a862b53fe9b855a5c4037f188dff161
#
_entry.id   1a862b53fe9b855a5c4037f188dff161
#
_cell.length_a   1.000
_cell.length_b   1.000
_cell.length_c   1.000
_cell.angle_alpha   90.00
_cell.angle_beta   90.00
_cell.angle_gamma   90.00
#
_symmetry.space_group_name_H-M   'P 1'
#
loop_
_entity.id
_entity.type
_entity.pdbx_description
1 polymer ?
#
loop_
_entity_poly.entity_id
_entity_poly.type
_entity_poly.pdbx_seq_one_letter_code
_entity_poly.pdbx_strand_id
1 'polypeptide(L)'
;MIKFFRKIRENLLSEGKTGKYFKYAIGEIILVVIGILIALQINNYNNGLENQRTAQNIVKNLNLEFKRNKTTIQESIRVHKSILNSTKGLMELIGQPKEILNENNLDSLIAISLEYTEYRPSQVVYADLVSSGRLNLLSEDLRLLLFEWSIALDGKKEGYNTLDEISQTLLLPYL
;
A
#
# COMPACT_ATOMS: atom_id res chain seq x y z
N MET A 1 8.05 -18.32 -46.56
CA MET A 1 9.10 -17.34 -46.93
C MET A 1 10.50 -17.98 -47.02
N ILE A 2 10.91 -18.80 -46.08
CA ILE A 2 12.28 -19.42 -46.03
C ILE A 2 12.67 -20.19 -47.31
N LYS A 3 11.73 -20.91 -47.97
CA LYS A 3 12.01 -21.66 -49.20
C LYS A 3 12.34 -20.80 -50.42
N PHE A 4 11.74 -19.60 -50.51
CA PHE A 4 11.94 -18.64 -51.61
C PHE A 4 13.35 -18.05 -51.59
N PHE A 5 13.78 -17.54 -50.44
CA PHE A 5 15.12 -16.98 -50.26
C PHE A 5 16.23 -18.05 -50.39
N ARG A 6 15.96 -19.28 -49.97
CA ARG A 6 16.90 -20.38 -50.14
C ARG A 6 17.18 -20.67 -51.62
N LYS A 7 16.16 -20.70 -52.47
CA LYS A 7 16.28 -20.96 -53.90
C LYS A 7 17.08 -19.86 -54.62
N ILE A 8 16.87 -18.58 -54.23
CA ILE A 8 17.64 -17.46 -54.75
C ILE A 8 19.10 -17.56 -54.36
N ARG A 9 19.42 -17.95 -53.13
CA ARG A 9 20.80 -18.12 -52.66
C ARG A 9 21.52 -19.28 -53.35
N GLU A 10 20.86 -20.41 -53.55
CA GLU A 10 21.38 -21.54 -54.28
C GLU A 10 21.76 -21.18 -55.75
N ASN A 11 20.90 -20.41 -56.41
CA ASN A 11 21.16 -19.95 -57.80
C ASN A 11 22.33 -18.93 -57.85
N LEU A 12 22.45 -18.01 -56.90
CA LEU A 12 23.53 -17.03 -56.84
C LEU A 12 24.91 -17.66 -56.57
N LEU A 13 24.93 -18.73 -55.79
CA LEU A 13 26.13 -19.53 -55.51
C LEU A 13 26.59 -20.34 -56.75
N SER A 14 25.65 -20.96 -57.46
CA SER A 14 25.93 -21.72 -58.68
C SER A 14 26.46 -20.86 -59.84
N GLU A 15 26.06 -19.55 -59.87
CA GLU A 15 26.54 -18.58 -60.85
C GLU A 15 27.86 -17.87 -60.46
N GLY A 16 28.51 -18.23 -59.33
CA GLY A 16 29.76 -17.62 -58.86
C GLY A 16 29.65 -16.18 -58.37
N LYS A 17 28.41 -15.68 -58.16
CA LYS A 17 28.13 -14.29 -57.77
C LYS A 17 28.15 -14.08 -56.26
N THR A 18 29.24 -14.40 -55.56
CA THR A 18 29.39 -14.38 -54.10
C THR A 18 29.07 -13.02 -53.49
N GLY A 19 29.42 -11.91 -54.12
CA GLY A 19 29.10 -10.56 -53.60
C GLY A 19 27.59 -10.24 -53.54
N LYS A 20 26.81 -10.78 -54.49
CA LYS A 20 25.33 -10.63 -54.46
C LYS A 20 24.73 -11.54 -53.42
N TYR A 21 25.24 -12.75 -53.23
CA TYR A 21 24.84 -13.68 -52.17
C TYR A 21 24.96 -13.02 -50.78
N PHE A 22 26.10 -12.38 -50.47
CA PHE A 22 26.30 -11.67 -49.20
C PHE A 22 25.32 -10.55 -48.96
N LYS A 23 25.02 -9.73 -49.99
CA LYS A 23 24.03 -8.67 -49.87
C LYS A 23 22.61 -9.19 -49.53
N TYR A 24 22.19 -10.26 -50.15
CA TYR A 24 20.90 -10.89 -49.87
C TYR A 24 20.87 -11.56 -48.50
N ALA A 25 21.93 -12.20 -48.07
CA ALA A 25 22.03 -12.84 -46.76
C ALA A 25 21.96 -11.78 -45.63
N ILE A 26 22.68 -10.66 -45.77
CA ILE A 26 22.63 -9.56 -44.82
C ILE A 26 21.22 -8.93 -44.79
N GLY A 27 20.59 -8.71 -45.96
CA GLY A 27 19.22 -8.20 -46.03
C GLY A 27 18.21 -9.09 -45.34
N GLU A 28 18.34 -10.42 -45.45
CA GLU A 28 17.50 -11.40 -44.77
C GLU A 28 17.64 -11.32 -43.25
N ILE A 29 18.90 -11.22 -42.77
CA ILE A 29 19.18 -11.06 -41.31
C ILE A 29 18.59 -9.78 -40.80
N ILE A 30 18.77 -8.64 -41.49
CA ILE A 30 18.20 -7.34 -41.10
C ILE A 30 16.67 -7.42 -41.03
N LEU A 31 16.02 -8.04 -42.00
CA LEU A 31 14.56 -8.17 -42.04
C LEU A 31 14.04 -9.01 -40.86
N VAL A 32 14.74 -10.12 -40.50
CA VAL A 32 14.40 -10.94 -39.34
C VAL A 32 14.57 -10.13 -38.05
N VAL A 33 15.67 -9.41 -37.89
CA VAL A 33 15.95 -8.57 -36.73
C VAL A 33 14.87 -7.49 -36.59
N ILE A 34 14.51 -6.80 -37.66
CA ILE A 34 13.43 -5.80 -37.64
C ILE A 34 12.11 -6.45 -37.20
N GLY A 35 11.77 -7.64 -37.70
CA GLY A 35 10.56 -8.38 -37.29
C GLY A 35 10.53 -8.69 -35.79
N ILE A 36 11.66 -9.13 -35.24
CA ILE A 36 11.81 -9.40 -33.80
C ILE A 36 11.66 -8.09 -32.99
N LEU A 37 12.33 -7.01 -33.41
CA LEU A 37 12.25 -5.72 -32.71
C LEU A 37 10.82 -5.15 -32.70
N ILE A 38 10.09 -5.27 -33.81
CA ILE A 38 8.68 -4.84 -33.88
C ILE A 38 7.83 -5.69 -32.90
N ALA A 39 8.02 -7.01 -32.90
CA ALA A 39 7.28 -7.90 -32.00
C ALA A 39 7.55 -7.57 -30.52
N LEU A 40 8.81 -7.33 -30.16
CA LEU A 40 9.21 -6.91 -28.81
C LEU A 40 8.60 -5.56 -28.44
N GLN A 41 8.61 -4.60 -29.37
CA GLN A 41 8.04 -3.27 -29.12
C GLN A 41 6.53 -3.33 -28.88
N ILE A 42 5.80 -4.14 -29.66
CA ILE A 42 4.35 -4.37 -29.46
C ILE A 42 4.10 -5.01 -28.08
N ASN A 43 4.90 -6.02 -27.73
CA ASN A 43 4.77 -6.68 -26.43
C ASN A 43 5.03 -5.71 -25.28
N ASN A 44 6.11 -4.93 -25.35
CA ASN A 44 6.44 -3.94 -24.31
C ASN A 44 5.36 -2.85 -24.19
N TYR A 45 4.80 -2.41 -25.31
CA TYR A 45 3.69 -1.46 -25.31
C TYR A 45 2.43 -2.02 -24.62
N ASN A 46 2.05 -3.25 -24.92
CA ASN A 46 0.91 -3.91 -24.29
C ASN A 46 1.13 -4.10 -22.78
N ASN A 47 2.32 -4.55 -22.37
CA ASN A 47 2.67 -4.68 -20.95
C ASN A 47 2.63 -3.32 -20.24
N GLY A 48 3.07 -2.26 -20.89
CA GLY A 48 2.98 -0.89 -20.36
C GLY A 48 1.53 -0.45 -20.11
N LEU A 49 0.63 -0.73 -21.04
CA LEU A 49 -0.81 -0.44 -20.89
C LEU A 49 -1.46 -1.26 -19.76
N GLU A 50 -1.10 -2.53 -19.63
CA GLU A 50 -1.61 -3.41 -18.57
C GLU A 50 -1.11 -2.93 -17.19
N ASN A 51 0.16 -2.60 -17.07
CA ASN A 51 0.74 -2.04 -15.85
C ASN A 51 0.07 -0.73 -15.45
N GLN A 52 -0.22 0.15 -16.41
CA GLN A 52 -0.92 1.40 -16.15
C GLN A 52 -2.35 1.18 -15.63
N ARG A 53 -3.10 0.26 -16.25
CA ARG A 53 -4.45 -0.12 -15.78
C ARG A 53 -4.40 -0.71 -14.38
N THR A 54 -3.43 -1.57 -14.11
CA THR A 54 -3.22 -2.19 -12.81
C THR A 54 -2.90 -1.13 -11.77
N ALA A 55 -2.00 -0.19 -12.04
CA ALA A 55 -1.68 0.93 -11.15
C ALA A 55 -2.91 1.79 -10.83
N GLN A 56 -3.74 2.11 -11.83
CA GLN A 56 -4.97 2.88 -11.62
C GLN A 56 -5.96 2.14 -10.70
N ASN A 57 -6.12 0.83 -10.88
CA ASN A 57 -6.97 0.01 -10.01
C ASN A 57 -6.44 -0.05 -8.58
N ILE A 58 -5.13 -0.17 -8.40
CA ILE A 58 -4.48 -0.13 -7.10
C ILE A 58 -4.76 1.20 -6.41
N VAL A 59 -4.52 2.33 -7.07
CA VAL A 59 -4.78 3.68 -6.51
C VAL A 59 -6.25 3.84 -6.13
N LYS A 60 -7.18 3.35 -6.94
CA LYS A 60 -8.61 3.35 -6.61
C LYS A 60 -8.91 2.57 -5.34
N ASN A 61 -8.34 1.37 -5.20
CA ASN A 61 -8.55 0.51 -4.03
C ASN A 61 -7.91 1.10 -2.77
N LEU A 62 -6.70 1.64 -2.86
CA LEU A 62 -6.06 2.40 -1.79
C LEU A 62 -6.94 3.58 -1.33
N ASN A 63 -7.46 4.36 -2.27
CA ASN A 63 -8.34 5.48 -1.94
C ASN A 63 -9.58 5.04 -1.15
N LEU A 64 -10.21 3.93 -1.53
CA LEU A 64 -11.35 3.37 -0.81
C LEU A 64 -10.96 2.89 0.59
N GLU A 65 -9.83 2.21 0.72
CA GLU A 65 -9.31 1.73 2.01
C GLU A 65 -8.98 2.91 2.93
N PHE A 66 -8.23 3.91 2.45
CA PHE A 66 -7.87 5.09 3.24
C PHE A 66 -9.06 5.98 3.61
N LYS A 67 -10.09 6.07 2.76
CA LYS A 67 -11.35 6.75 3.14
C LYS A 67 -12.03 6.07 4.33
N ARG A 68 -12.09 4.74 4.36
CA ARG A 68 -12.62 3.98 5.51
C ARG A 68 -11.75 4.17 6.74
N ASN A 69 -10.44 4.06 6.59
CA ASN A 69 -9.48 4.27 7.67
C ASN A 69 -9.61 5.68 8.27
N LYS A 70 -9.83 6.71 7.43
CA LYS A 70 -10.08 8.08 7.90
C LYS A 70 -11.33 8.17 8.80
N THR A 71 -12.42 7.51 8.43
CA THR A 71 -13.63 7.49 9.26
C THR A 71 -13.37 6.79 10.60
N THR A 72 -12.67 5.65 10.56
CA THR A 72 -12.35 4.88 11.77
C THR A 72 -11.43 5.67 12.72
N ILE A 73 -10.42 6.37 12.20
CA ILE A 73 -9.54 7.18 13.07
C ILE A 73 -10.26 8.39 13.66
N GLN A 74 -11.17 9.01 12.90
CA GLN A 74 -11.98 10.12 13.42
C GLN A 74 -12.85 9.68 14.59
N GLU A 75 -13.47 8.51 14.50
CA GLU A 75 -14.24 7.93 15.60
C GLU A 75 -13.35 7.59 16.80
N SER A 76 -12.21 6.97 16.58
CA SER A 76 -11.23 6.69 17.62
C SER A 76 -10.79 7.97 18.35
N ILE A 77 -10.50 9.04 17.62
CA ILE A 77 -10.17 10.35 18.20
C ILE A 77 -11.32 10.89 19.06
N ARG A 78 -12.58 10.73 18.62
CA ARG A 78 -13.75 11.17 19.37
C ARG A 78 -13.84 10.44 20.72
N VAL A 79 -13.68 9.12 20.71
CA VAL A 79 -13.71 8.30 21.94
C VAL A 79 -12.55 8.69 22.87
N HIS A 80 -11.33 8.79 22.38
CA HIS A 80 -10.18 9.18 23.21
C HIS A 80 -10.34 10.57 23.82
N LYS A 81 -10.95 11.52 23.10
CA LYS A 81 -11.29 12.85 23.67
C LYS A 81 -12.31 12.76 24.80
N SER A 82 -13.31 11.88 24.65
CA SER A 82 -14.29 11.62 25.72
C SER A 82 -13.63 11.07 26.97
N ILE A 83 -12.77 10.05 26.80
CA ILE A 83 -11.98 9.46 27.89
C ILE A 83 -11.13 10.50 28.59
N LEU A 84 -10.38 11.30 27.83
CA LEU A 84 -9.52 12.37 28.37
C LEU A 84 -10.32 13.40 29.18
N ASN A 85 -11.48 13.85 28.68
CA ASN A 85 -12.32 14.80 29.36
C ASN A 85 -12.90 14.22 30.66
N SER A 86 -13.37 12.97 30.64
CA SER A 86 -13.88 12.29 31.83
C SER A 86 -12.79 12.08 32.89
N THR A 87 -11.59 11.69 32.46
CA THR A 87 -10.44 11.53 33.36
C THR A 87 -10.03 12.86 33.99
N LYS A 88 -10.00 13.97 33.22
CA LYS A 88 -9.75 15.30 33.75
C LYS A 88 -10.83 15.72 34.75
N GLY A 89 -12.12 15.50 34.42
CA GLY A 89 -13.21 15.75 35.35
C GLY A 89 -13.07 15.00 36.67
N LEU A 90 -12.68 13.71 36.61
CA LEU A 90 -12.40 12.96 37.84
C LEU A 90 -11.23 13.55 38.64
N MET A 91 -10.15 13.95 37.97
CA MET A 91 -8.99 14.58 38.65
C MET A 91 -9.35 15.88 39.37
N GLU A 92 -10.25 16.68 38.79
CA GLU A 92 -10.74 17.93 39.39
C GLU A 92 -11.62 17.67 40.65
N LEU A 93 -12.25 16.51 40.73
CA LEU A 93 -13.10 16.10 41.84
C LEU A 93 -12.32 15.46 43.00
N ILE A 94 -11.05 15.10 42.82
CA ILE A 94 -10.22 14.52 43.88
C ILE A 94 -10.03 15.53 45.01
N GLY A 95 -10.41 15.15 46.24
CA GLY A 95 -10.29 15.98 47.43
C GLY A 95 -11.41 17.01 47.60
N GLN A 96 -12.42 17.03 46.75
CA GLN A 96 -13.59 17.91 46.89
C GLN A 96 -14.54 17.44 48.01
N PRO A 97 -15.30 18.35 48.65
CA PRO A 97 -16.34 18.00 49.61
C PRO A 97 -17.41 17.07 49.02
N LYS A 98 -18.07 16.28 49.88
CA LYS A 98 -19.12 15.32 49.48
C LYS A 98 -20.28 15.98 48.74
N GLU A 99 -20.61 17.21 49.08
CA GLU A 99 -21.66 17.99 48.41
C GLU A 99 -21.37 18.13 46.94
N ILE A 100 -20.15 18.51 46.56
CA ILE A 100 -19.71 18.65 45.17
C ILE A 100 -19.63 17.30 44.47
N LEU A 101 -19.17 16.27 45.17
CA LEU A 101 -19.12 14.92 44.61
C LEU A 101 -20.51 14.39 44.26
N ASN A 102 -21.52 14.66 45.10
CA ASN A 102 -22.90 14.22 44.89
C ASN A 102 -23.60 14.95 43.73
N GLU A 103 -23.16 16.14 43.36
CA GLU A 103 -23.65 16.89 42.19
C GLU A 103 -23.14 16.36 40.86
N ASN A 104 -22.11 15.52 40.88
CA ASN A 104 -21.48 14.96 39.71
C ASN A 104 -21.81 13.48 39.53
N ASN A 105 -22.01 13.05 38.30
CA ASN A 105 -22.24 11.64 38.00
C ASN A 105 -20.89 10.91 37.94
N LEU A 106 -20.35 10.54 39.10
CA LEU A 106 -19.08 9.88 39.25
C LEU A 106 -19.04 8.53 38.52
N ASP A 107 -20.12 7.75 38.60
CA ASP A 107 -20.21 6.43 37.92
C ASP A 107 -20.01 6.58 36.42
N SER A 108 -20.65 7.58 35.81
CA SER A 108 -20.50 7.85 34.39
C SER A 108 -19.06 8.29 34.02
N LEU A 109 -18.46 9.18 34.84
CA LEU A 109 -17.10 9.63 34.62
C LEU A 109 -16.09 8.50 34.74
N ILE A 110 -16.27 7.64 35.74
CA ILE A 110 -15.44 6.45 35.94
C ILE A 110 -15.61 5.48 34.77
N ALA A 111 -16.86 5.15 34.43
CA ALA A 111 -17.14 4.22 33.33
C ALA A 111 -16.50 4.68 32.01
N ILE A 112 -16.63 5.97 31.65
CA ILE A 112 -16.04 6.52 30.43
C ILE A 112 -14.50 6.57 30.53
N SER A 113 -13.93 6.91 31.70
CA SER A 113 -12.47 6.96 31.87
C SER A 113 -11.79 5.60 31.76
N LEU A 114 -12.53 4.53 32.02
CA LEU A 114 -12.06 3.14 31.89
C LEU A 114 -12.35 2.54 30.49
N GLU A 115 -13.04 3.29 29.61
CA GLU A 115 -13.20 2.84 28.23
C GLU A 115 -11.85 2.66 27.57
N TYR A 116 -11.75 1.59 26.76
CA TYR A 116 -10.57 1.31 25.95
C TYR A 116 -10.98 1.14 24.49
N THR A 117 -10.31 1.85 23.61
CA THR A 117 -10.49 1.67 22.17
C THR A 117 -9.15 1.72 21.44
N GLU A 118 -8.92 0.78 20.57
CA GLU A 118 -7.72 0.75 19.72
C GLU A 118 -8.09 1.08 18.28
N TYR A 119 -7.38 2.02 17.67
CA TYR A 119 -7.48 2.27 16.25
C TYR A 119 -6.83 1.13 15.46
N ARG A 120 -7.62 0.35 14.74
CA ARG A 120 -7.17 -0.76 13.86
C ARG A 120 -7.54 -0.47 12.42
N PRO A 121 -6.67 0.21 11.65
CA PRO A 121 -6.94 0.47 10.24
C PRO A 121 -6.86 -0.81 9.41
N SER A 122 -7.60 -0.84 8.30
CA SER A 122 -7.41 -1.85 7.26
C SER A 122 -6.06 -1.63 6.56
N GLN A 123 -5.33 -2.71 6.33
CA GLN A 123 -4.04 -2.74 5.63
C GLN A 123 -4.07 -3.75 4.47
N VAL A 124 -5.25 -4.17 4.03
CA VAL A 124 -5.40 -5.28 3.07
C VAL A 124 -4.75 -4.97 1.74
N VAL A 125 -5.01 -3.78 1.19
CA VAL A 125 -4.44 -3.36 -0.11
C VAL A 125 -2.93 -3.16 0.01
N TYR A 126 -2.46 -2.54 1.09
CA TYR A 126 -1.04 -2.34 1.35
C TYR A 126 -0.30 -3.68 1.48
N ALA A 127 -0.80 -4.61 2.28
CA ALA A 127 -0.21 -5.93 2.47
C ALA A 127 -0.15 -6.75 1.16
N ASP A 128 -1.19 -6.67 0.32
CA ASP A 128 -1.22 -7.29 -0.99
C ASP A 128 -0.15 -6.67 -1.93
N LEU A 129 0.02 -5.35 -1.90
CA LEU A 129 1.04 -4.66 -2.69
C LEU A 129 2.47 -5.06 -2.30
N VAL A 130 2.74 -5.16 -0.99
CA VAL A 130 4.04 -5.59 -0.47
C VAL A 130 4.32 -7.05 -0.85
N SER A 131 3.37 -7.95 -0.59
CA SER A 131 3.55 -9.38 -0.84
C SER A 131 3.65 -9.74 -2.33
N SER A 132 2.95 -9.01 -3.19
CA SER A 132 2.96 -9.23 -4.64
C SER A 132 4.08 -8.50 -5.39
N GLY A 133 4.87 -7.65 -4.71
CA GLY A 133 5.90 -6.81 -5.33
C GLY A 133 5.36 -5.71 -6.26
N ARG A 134 4.05 -5.43 -6.21
CA ARG A 134 3.40 -4.45 -7.10
C ARG A 134 3.56 -2.98 -6.67
N LEU A 135 4.27 -2.71 -5.58
CA LEU A 135 4.62 -1.34 -5.16
C LEU A 135 5.36 -0.58 -6.27
N ASN A 136 6.15 -1.26 -7.10
CA ASN A 136 6.89 -0.66 -8.20
C ASN A 136 6.00 -0.06 -9.31
N LEU A 137 4.71 -0.43 -9.37
CA LEU A 137 3.73 0.15 -10.28
C LEU A 137 3.22 1.53 -9.83
N LEU A 138 3.45 1.91 -8.57
CA LEU A 138 3.05 3.18 -8.01
C LEU A 138 4.13 4.26 -8.20
N SER A 139 3.72 5.53 -8.17
CA SER A 139 4.65 6.65 -8.12
C SER A 139 5.53 6.60 -6.86
N GLU A 140 6.73 7.18 -6.95
CA GLU A 140 7.66 7.23 -5.82
C GLU A 140 7.04 7.93 -4.62
N ASP A 141 6.39 9.07 -4.82
CA ASP A 141 5.71 9.82 -3.75
C ASP A 141 4.68 8.97 -3.01
N LEU A 142 3.86 8.20 -3.76
CA LEU A 142 2.85 7.35 -3.14
C LEU A 142 3.47 6.19 -2.37
N ARG A 143 4.57 5.62 -2.86
CA ARG A 143 5.32 4.58 -2.14
C ARG A 143 5.89 5.10 -0.81
N LEU A 144 6.48 6.30 -0.83
CA LEU A 144 7.00 6.95 0.37
C LEU A 144 5.90 7.21 1.39
N LEU A 145 4.76 7.78 0.97
CA LEU A 145 3.61 8.00 1.85
C LEU A 145 3.07 6.70 2.48
N LEU A 146 3.00 5.61 1.71
CA LEU A 146 2.58 4.31 2.23
C LEU A 146 3.58 3.75 3.24
N PHE A 147 4.87 3.95 3.01
CA PHE A 147 5.92 3.54 3.93
C PHE A 147 5.89 4.34 5.23
N GLU A 148 5.79 5.67 5.16
CA GLU A 148 5.63 6.54 6.34
C GLU A 148 4.39 6.17 7.15
N TRP A 149 3.28 5.89 6.47
CA TRP A 149 2.07 5.42 7.12
C TRP A 149 2.26 4.09 7.84
N SER A 150 2.98 3.13 7.25
CA SER A 150 3.26 1.85 7.90
C SER A 150 4.11 2.00 9.15
N ILE A 151 5.14 2.87 9.12
CA ILE A 151 5.97 3.19 10.29
C ILE A 151 5.13 3.82 11.41
N ALA A 152 4.25 4.76 11.05
CA ALA A 152 3.37 5.39 12.03
C ALA A 152 2.42 4.39 12.72
N LEU A 153 1.98 3.35 12.00
CA LEU A 153 1.17 2.28 12.58
C LEU A 153 1.95 1.39 13.55
N ASP A 154 3.20 1.08 13.24
CA ASP A 154 4.06 0.28 14.12
C ASP A 154 4.38 1.04 15.41
N GLY A 155 4.73 2.33 15.33
CA GLY A 155 4.94 3.17 16.50
C GLY A 155 3.70 3.32 17.40
N LYS A 156 2.50 3.36 16.79
CA LYS A 156 1.24 3.35 17.53
C LYS A 156 1.08 2.06 18.37
N LYS A 157 1.43 0.90 17.80
CA LYS A 157 1.30 -0.39 18.46
C LYS A 157 2.11 -0.45 19.76
N GLU A 158 3.31 0.11 19.77
CA GLU A 158 4.14 0.21 20.98
C GLU A 158 3.44 1.04 22.06
N GLY A 159 2.85 2.18 21.71
CA GLY A 159 2.08 3.02 22.63
C GLY A 159 0.92 2.30 23.29
N TYR A 160 0.15 1.52 22.51
CA TYR A 160 -0.95 0.71 23.07
C TYR A 160 -0.46 -0.40 23.99
N ASN A 161 0.63 -1.09 23.66
CA ASN A 161 1.19 -2.12 24.52
C ASN A 161 1.61 -1.54 25.88
N THR A 162 2.23 -0.35 25.89
CA THR A 162 2.60 0.36 27.12
C THR A 162 1.38 0.73 27.96
N LEU A 163 0.31 1.24 27.32
CA LEU A 163 -0.94 1.57 28.03
C LEU A 163 -1.61 0.32 28.62
N ASP A 164 -1.62 -0.76 27.87
CA ASP A 164 -2.18 -2.04 28.33
C ASP A 164 -1.40 -2.57 29.54
N GLU A 165 -0.07 -2.54 29.52
CA GLU A 165 0.79 -2.92 30.64
C GLU A 165 0.52 -2.06 31.88
N ILE A 166 0.42 -0.74 31.72
CA ILE A 166 0.09 0.18 32.82
C ILE A 166 -1.31 -0.15 33.40
N SER A 167 -2.28 -0.38 32.54
CA SER A 167 -3.63 -0.73 32.96
C SER A 167 -3.68 -2.03 33.76
N GLN A 168 -3.00 -3.07 33.26
CA GLN A 168 -2.97 -4.38 33.90
C GLN A 168 -2.20 -4.37 35.22
N THR A 169 -1.11 -3.61 35.31
CA THR A 169 -0.22 -3.66 36.48
C THR A 169 -0.54 -2.60 37.55
N LEU A 170 -1.02 -1.43 37.17
CA LEU A 170 -1.21 -0.30 38.08
C LEU A 170 -2.69 0.07 38.35
N LEU A 171 -3.61 -0.27 37.46
CA LEU A 171 -5.01 0.14 37.63
C LEU A 171 -5.90 -1.03 38.09
N LEU A 172 -5.92 -2.14 37.34
CA LEU A 172 -6.79 -3.26 37.61
C LEU A 172 -6.63 -3.92 38.99
N PRO A 173 -5.42 -4.00 39.60
CA PRO A 173 -5.28 -4.58 40.94
C PRO A 173 -5.95 -3.74 42.06
N TYR A 174 -6.33 -2.49 41.80
CA TYR A 174 -6.91 -1.58 42.78
C TYR A 174 -8.39 -1.27 42.54
N LEU A 175 -8.98 -1.82 41.48
CA LEU A 175 -10.39 -1.70 41.13
C LEU A 175 -11.16 -2.96 41.54
#